data_ee51d346e8cd15fcb8a534cc6d32191a
#
_entry.id   ee51d346e8cd15fcb8a534cc6d32191a
#
_cell.length_a   1.000
_cell.length_b   1.000
_cell.length_c   1.000
_cell.angle_alpha   90.00
_cell.angle_beta   90.00
_cell.angle_gamma   90.00
#
_symmetry.space_group_name_H-M   'P 1'
#
loop_
_entity.id
_entity.type
_entity.pdbx_description
1 polymer ?
#
loop_
_entity_poly.entity_id
_entity_poly.type
_entity_poly.pdbx_seq_one_letter_code
_entity_poly.pdbx_strand_id
1 'polypeptide(L)'
;MISVHFQGKPFNITVIQVYASTINAEEAKVEWFCEDLQDLLELTPKKGVLFIIGDWNTKVGSQESPGVTGKFGCGVQNEAGQRLIEFCQENTLVKANTPLPTAQEETLHMDITNGQLQNQIDYILCSRRWRSSIESEKTRQGADCGSDHELHIAKLKLKLKKVGKTTRPLMYDLNQIPYD
;
A
#
# COMPACT_ATOMS: atom_id res chain seq x y z
N MET A 1 1.44 9.72 -14.76
CA MET A 1 1.76 8.55 -13.93
C MET A 1 2.78 7.66 -14.64
N ILE A 2 3.56 6.85 -13.89
CA ILE A 2 4.55 5.91 -14.46
C ILE A 2 4.30 4.55 -13.80
N SER A 3 4.21 3.48 -14.59
CA SER A 3 4.05 2.12 -14.10
C SER A 3 5.28 1.27 -14.47
N VAL A 4 5.83 0.56 -13.49
CA VAL A 4 6.96 -0.34 -13.66
C VAL A 4 6.58 -1.73 -13.17
N HIS A 5 6.87 -2.73 -13.99
CA HIS A 5 6.54 -4.11 -13.71
C HIS A 5 7.80 -4.95 -13.55
N PHE A 6 8.02 -5.50 -12.35
CA PHE A 6 9.13 -6.39 -12.04
C PHE A 6 8.67 -7.84 -12.10
N GLN A 7 9.33 -8.63 -12.93
CA GLN A 7 9.11 -10.08 -12.93
C GLN A 7 9.83 -10.72 -11.75
N GLY A 8 9.10 -11.49 -10.97
CA GLY A 8 9.60 -12.15 -9.77
C GLY A 8 9.02 -13.55 -9.58
N LYS A 9 9.69 -14.36 -8.79
CA LYS A 9 9.19 -15.67 -8.36
C LYS A 9 9.03 -15.64 -6.83
N PRO A 10 7.88 -15.99 -6.28
CA PRO A 10 6.68 -16.52 -6.95
C PRO A 10 5.69 -15.44 -7.41
N PHE A 11 5.94 -14.16 -7.17
CA PHE A 11 5.02 -13.08 -7.53
C PHE A 11 5.74 -11.97 -8.29
N ASN A 12 5.06 -11.42 -9.27
CA ASN A 12 5.45 -10.19 -9.91
C ASN A 12 5.10 -8.99 -9.01
N ILE A 13 5.85 -7.91 -9.15
CA ILE A 13 5.63 -6.67 -8.39
C ILE A 13 5.36 -5.57 -9.42
N THR A 14 4.27 -4.86 -9.24
CA THR A 14 3.97 -3.65 -9.99
C THR A 14 4.10 -2.45 -9.06
N VAL A 15 4.83 -1.45 -9.49
CA VAL A 15 4.96 -0.17 -8.81
C VAL A 15 4.42 0.91 -9.73
N ILE A 16 3.43 1.65 -9.26
CA ILE A 16 2.88 2.82 -9.95
C ILE A 16 3.35 4.05 -9.19
N GLN A 17 4.07 4.93 -9.87
CA GLN A 17 4.40 6.25 -9.34
C GLN A 17 3.34 7.25 -9.79
N VAL A 18 2.83 8.03 -8.86
CA VAL A 18 1.84 9.06 -9.09
C VAL A 18 2.35 10.43 -8.67
N TYR A 19 1.84 11.44 -9.35
CA TYR A 19 1.97 12.83 -8.95
C TYR A 19 0.60 13.48 -9.22
N ALA A 20 -0.16 13.70 -8.15
CA ALA A 20 -1.48 14.28 -8.24
C ALA A 20 -1.39 15.81 -8.37
N SER A 21 -2.40 16.43 -8.97
CA SER A 21 -2.50 17.89 -9.05
C SER A 21 -2.58 18.50 -7.65
N THR A 22 -2.07 19.72 -7.50
CA THR A 22 -2.05 20.45 -6.23
C THR A 22 -3.46 20.68 -5.67
N ILE A 23 -3.54 20.93 -4.36
CA ILE A 23 -4.76 21.05 -3.54
C ILE A 23 -5.82 22.02 -4.09
N ASN A 24 -5.42 22.98 -4.94
CA ASN A 24 -6.32 23.94 -5.59
C ASN A 24 -6.72 23.54 -7.03
N ALA A 25 -6.50 22.26 -7.40
CA ALA A 25 -6.91 21.79 -8.71
C ALA A 25 -8.44 21.79 -8.85
N GLU A 26 -8.91 22.11 -10.04
CA GLU A 26 -10.31 21.96 -10.41
C GLU A 26 -10.78 20.52 -10.16
N GLU A 27 -11.98 20.34 -9.66
CA GLU A 27 -12.57 19.02 -9.36
C GLU A 27 -12.45 18.04 -10.54
N ALA A 28 -12.63 18.51 -11.76
CA ALA A 28 -12.45 17.74 -12.98
C ALA A 28 -11.05 17.12 -13.12
N LYS A 29 -10.00 17.80 -12.65
CA LYS A 29 -8.63 17.26 -12.71
C LYS A 29 -8.40 16.14 -11.70
N VAL A 30 -9.09 16.20 -10.57
CA VAL A 30 -9.04 15.11 -9.56
C VAL A 30 -9.77 13.87 -10.10
N GLU A 31 -10.92 14.07 -10.74
CA GLU A 31 -11.65 12.98 -11.38
C GLU A 31 -10.84 12.30 -12.47
N TRP A 32 -10.30 13.05 -13.43
CA TRP A 32 -9.44 12.48 -14.47
C TRP A 32 -8.22 11.74 -13.92
N PHE A 33 -7.63 12.26 -12.84
CA PHE A 33 -6.53 11.56 -12.18
C PHE A 33 -6.96 10.20 -11.61
N CYS A 34 -8.14 10.14 -11.00
CA CYS A 34 -8.70 8.90 -10.46
C CYS A 34 -9.08 7.92 -11.59
N GLU A 35 -9.63 8.40 -12.69
CA GLU A 35 -9.94 7.59 -13.87
C GLU A 35 -8.67 7.00 -14.50
N ASP A 36 -7.65 7.82 -14.76
CA ASP A 36 -6.36 7.36 -15.28
C ASP A 36 -5.71 6.30 -14.37
N LEU A 37 -5.82 6.49 -13.06
CA LEU A 37 -5.29 5.54 -12.09
C LEU A 37 -6.10 4.24 -12.09
N GLN A 38 -7.43 4.34 -12.23
CA GLN A 38 -8.32 3.19 -12.33
C GLN A 38 -7.99 2.35 -13.56
N ASP A 39 -7.79 2.97 -14.71
CA ASP A 39 -7.40 2.30 -15.95
C ASP A 39 -6.06 1.54 -15.79
N LEU A 40 -5.07 2.16 -15.13
CA LEU A 40 -3.79 1.51 -14.81
C LEU A 40 -3.98 0.32 -13.86
N LEU A 41 -4.88 0.41 -12.89
CA LEU A 41 -5.19 -0.68 -11.97
C LEU A 41 -5.86 -1.85 -12.69
N GLU A 42 -6.73 -1.59 -13.65
CA GLU A 42 -7.40 -2.62 -14.45
C GLU A 42 -6.41 -3.40 -15.32
N LEU A 43 -5.41 -2.72 -15.86
CA LEU A 43 -4.32 -3.31 -16.63
C LEU A 43 -3.32 -4.08 -15.74
N THR A 44 -3.33 -3.85 -14.42
CA THR A 44 -2.38 -4.48 -13.50
C THR A 44 -2.82 -5.91 -13.13
N PRO A 45 -1.92 -6.92 -13.24
CA PRO A 45 -2.25 -8.29 -12.91
C PRO A 45 -2.69 -8.46 -11.45
N LYS A 46 -3.90 -8.92 -11.20
CA LYS A 46 -4.51 -9.05 -9.86
C LYS A 46 -3.78 -10.02 -8.92
N LYS A 47 -2.95 -10.93 -9.45
CA LYS A 47 -2.19 -11.91 -8.65
C LYS A 47 -0.85 -11.40 -8.15
N GLY A 48 -0.37 -10.27 -8.67
CA GLY A 48 0.90 -9.65 -8.30
C GLY A 48 0.83 -8.85 -7.00
N VAL A 49 1.98 -8.35 -6.61
CA VAL A 49 2.13 -7.35 -5.54
C VAL A 49 1.99 -5.98 -6.17
N LEU A 50 1.13 -5.13 -5.63
CA LEU A 50 0.91 -3.78 -6.12
C LEU A 50 1.29 -2.77 -5.03
N PHE A 51 2.11 -1.80 -5.44
CA PHE A 51 2.40 -0.57 -4.69
C PHE A 51 2.10 0.64 -5.57
N ILE A 52 1.49 1.65 -4.97
CA ILE A 52 1.29 2.96 -5.60
C ILE A 52 1.97 3.97 -4.70
N ILE A 53 2.96 4.67 -5.22
CA ILE A 53 3.83 5.56 -4.46
C ILE A 53 3.82 6.95 -5.09
N GLY A 54 3.95 7.98 -4.29
CA GLY A 54 4.17 9.34 -4.80
C GLY A 54 3.51 10.43 -4.00
N ASP A 55 3.53 11.60 -4.60
CA ASP A 55 2.89 12.80 -4.08
C ASP A 55 1.42 12.83 -4.53
N TRP A 56 0.55 12.72 -3.54
CA TRP A 56 -0.90 12.72 -3.75
C TRP A 56 -1.51 14.11 -3.59
N ASN A 57 -0.72 15.09 -3.14
CA ASN A 57 -1.15 16.47 -2.91
C ASN A 57 -2.47 16.58 -2.13
N THR A 58 -2.72 15.64 -1.22
CA THR A 58 -3.98 15.51 -0.50
C THR A 58 -3.76 15.16 0.95
N LYS A 59 -4.69 15.52 1.81
CA LYS A 59 -4.64 15.27 3.26
C LYS A 59 -5.73 14.28 3.65
N VAL A 60 -5.34 13.07 4.02
CA VAL A 60 -6.28 12.04 4.48
C VAL A 60 -6.70 12.21 5.94
N GLY A 61 -6.03 13.10 6.69
CA GLY A 61 -6.38 13.42 8.07
C GLY A 61 -5.99 12.35 9.09
N SER A 62 -6.31 12.64 10.36
CA SER A 62 -6.05 11.77 11.52
C SER A 62 -7.20 10.80 11.80
N GLN A 63 -8.33 10.94 11.12
CA GLN A 63 -9.49 10.08 11.34
C GLN A 63 -9.24 8.68 10.79
N GLU A 64 -9.54 7.68 11.61
CA GLU A 64 -9.47 6.29 11.18
C GLU A 64 -10.53 6.00 10.13
N SER A 65 -10.11 5.54 8.95
CA SER A 65 -11.01 5.02 7.92
C SER A 65 -10.85 3.51 7.85
N PRO A 66 -11.85 2.73 8.32
CA PRO A 66 -11.75 1.28 8.43
C PRO A 66 -11.25 0.63 7.15
N GLY A 67 -10.15 -0.11 7.26
CA GLY A 67 -9.58 -0.86 6.15
C GLY A 67 -8.72 -0.06 5.16
N VAL A 68 -8.57 1.25 5.32
CA VAL A 68 -7.70 2.11 4.48
C VAL A 68 -6.63 2.79 5.31
N THR A 69 -7.03 3.54 6.33
CA THR A 69 -6.11 4.26 7.23
C THR A 69 -6.30 3.77 8.66
N GLY A 70 -5.24 3.83 9.48
CA GLY A 70 -5.33 3.57 10.92
C GLY A 70 -5.40 4.86 11.73
N LYS A 71 -5.28 4.72 13.05
CA LYS A 71 -5.45 5.79 14.06
C LYS A 71 -4.38 6.89 14.01
N PHE A 72 -3.32 6.75 13.22
CA PHE A 72 -2.15 7.64 13.26
C PHE A 72 -1.98 8.45 11.97
N GLY A 73 -3.04 9.09 11.51
CA GLY A 73 -2.94 10.11 10.46
C GLY A 73 -2.55 11.48 11.05
N CYS A 74 -2.05 12.39 10.23
CA CYS A 74 -1.72 13.75 10.61
C CYS A 74 -2.68 14.75 9.97
N GLY A 75 -3.08 15.77 10.75
CA GLY A 75 -3.80 16.94 10.26
C GLY A 75 -5.30 16.75 10.04
N VAL A 76 -5.89 17.70 9.34
CA VAL A 76 -7.32 17.71 8.98
C VAL A 76 -7.48 17.21 7.56
N GLN A 77 -8.43 16.32 7.36
CA GLN A 77 -8.80 15.80 6.06
C GLN A 77 -9.37 16.90 5.15
N ASN A 78 -8.98 16.88 3.88
CA ASN A 78 -9.57 17.72 2.85
C ASN A 78 -10.43 16.88 1.88
N GLU A 79 -11.15 17.54 0.96
CA GLU A 79 -12.03 16.89 0.00
C GLU A 79 -11.28 15.88 -0.89
N ALA A 80 -10.09 16.24 -1.38
CA ALA A 80 -9.26 15.33 -2.15
C ALA A 80 -8.80 14.12 -1.32
N GLY A 81 -8.59 14.29 0.00
CA GLY A 81 -8.29 13.20 0.92
C GLY A 81 -9.46 12.26 1.12
N GLN A 82 -10.67 12.79 1.18
CA GLN A 82 -11.89 11.98 1.21
C GLN A 82 -12.02 11.14 -0.07
N ARG A 83 -11.84 11.76 -1.24
CA ARG A 83 -11.86 11.06 -2.55
C ARG A 83 -10.81 9.96 -2.62
N LEU A 84 -9.59 10.21 -2.13
CA LEU A 84 -8.54 9.19 -2.08
C LEU A 84 -8.94 8.00 -1.19
N ILE A 85 -9.57 8.26 -0.05
CA ILE A 85 -10.05 7.19 0.84
C ILE A 85 -11.13 6.35 0.14
N GLU A 86 -12.10 6.97 -0.51
CA GLU A 86 -13.15 6.31 -1.27
C GLU A 86 -12.55 5.44 -2.39
N PHE A 87 -11.62 5.99 -3.17
CA PHE A 87 -10.88 5.26 -4.19
C PHE A 87 -10.15 4.03 -3.62
N CYS A 88 -9.51 4.18 -2.46
CA CYS A 88 -8.84 3.07 -1.78
C CYS A 88 -9.82 1.99 -1.31
N GLN A 89 -11.02 2.37 -0.85
CA GLN A 89 -12.06 1.43 -0.43
C GLN A 89 -12.56 0.60 -1.61
N GLU A 90 -12.87 1.25 -2.72
CA GLU A 90 -13.36 0.63 -3.95
C GLU A 90 -12.33 -0.35 -4.53
N ASN A 91 -11.06 0.03 -4.53
CA ASN A 91 -9.97 -0.77 -5.10
C ASN A 91 -9.28 -1.71 -4.11
N THR A 92 -9.79 -1.86 -2.90
CA THR A 92 -9.21 -2.70 -1.85
C THR A 92 -7.73 -2.36 -1.58
N LEU A 93 -7.42 -1.06 -1.63
CA LEU A 93 -6.10 -0.52 -1.30
C LEU A 93 -6.05 -0.08 0.17
N VAL A 94 -4.85 -0.03 0.71
CA VAL A 94 -4.59 0.44 2.09
C VAL A 94 -3.35 1.32 2.09
N LYS A 95 -3.34 2.32 2.97
CA LYS A 95 -2.17 3.14 3.23
C LYS A 95 -1.13 2.32 4.02
N ALA A 96 0.12 2.34 3.59
CA ALA A 96 1.19 1.51 4.11
C ALA A 96 1.52 1.79 5.58
N ASN A 97 1.62 3.06 5.92
CA ASN A 97 2.03 3.54 7.24
C ASN A 97 0.94 3.45 8.33
N THR A 98 -0.11 2.67 8.10
CA THR A 98 -1.12 2.44 9.13
C THR A 98 -0.67 1.29 10.03
N PRO A 99 -0.42 1.49 11.33
CA PRO A 99 -0.14 0.40 12.25
C PRO A 99 -1.28 -0.60 12.26
N LEU A 100 -0.97 -1.88 12.10
CA LEU A 100 -1.92 -2.94 12.41
C LEU A 100 -2.04 -3.02 13.93
N PRO A 101 -3.22 -3.31 14.49
CA PRO A 101 -3.35 -3.68 15.88
C PRO A 101 -2.73 -5.09 16.05
N THR A 102 -1.42 -5.16 16.11
CA THR A 102 -0.69 -6.36 16.50
C THR A 102 0.03 -6.05 17.79
N ALA A 103 0.11 -7.05 18.70
CA ALA A 103 0.64 -6.97 20.05
C ALA A 103 2.15 -6.56 20.16
N GLN A 104 2.70 -5.94 19.14
CA GLN A 104 4.04 -5.36 19.10
C GLN A 104 3.93 -3.88 18.70
N GLU A 105 3.44 -3.08 19.65
CA GLU A 105 3.34 -1.62 19.55
C GLU A 105 4.70 -0.90 19.66
N GLU A 106 5.80 -1.56 19.41
CA GLU A 106 7.11 -0.93 19.46
C GLU A 106 7.64 -0.68 18.05
N THR A 107 7.77 0.60 17.74
CA THR A 107 8.60 1.16 16.67
C THR A 107 7.96 1.46 15.30
N LEU A 108 6.79 2.07 15.26
CA LEU A 108 6.50 3.03 14.19
C LEU A 108 6.51 4.43 14.82
N HIS A 109 7.68 4.87 15.28
CA HIS A 109 7.91 6.26 15.63
C HIS A 109 7.79 7.10 14.35
N MET A 110 6.65 7.77 14.21
CA MET A 110 6.67 9.06 13.55
C MET A 110 7.54 9.94 14.46
N ASP A 111 8.74 10.26 14.04
CA ASP A 111 9.54 11.31 14.67
C ASP A 111 8.77 12.62 14.53
N ILE A 112 7.94 12.92 15.54
CA ILE A 112 7.36 14.24 15.73
C ILE A 112 8.50 15.11 16.29
N THR A 113 9.45 15.42 15.44
CA THR A 113 10.49 16.38 15.76
C THR A 113 9.92 17.76 15.49
N ASN A 114 9.81 18.56 16.57
CA ASN A 114 9.51 19.99 16.58
C ASN A 114 8.05 20.49 16.53
N GLY A 115 7.05 19.68 16.89
CA GLY A 115 5.71 20.25 17.17
C GLY A 115 4.99 20.92 15.97
N GLN A 116 5.57 20.91 14.78
CA GLN A 116 4.91 21.31 13.56
C GLN A 116 4.27 20.08 12.94
N LEU A 117 2.95 20.10 12.87
CA LEU A 117 2.13 19.16 12.09
C LEU A 117 2.50 19.33 10.62
N GLN A 118 3.53 18.63 10.16
CA GLN A 118 3.81 18.56 8.72
C GLN A 118 2.66 17.82 8.06
N ASN A 119 2.05 18.49 7.10
CA ASN A 119 1.01 17.88 6.28
C ASN A 119 1.63 16.78 5.42
N GLN A 120 1.36 15.54 5.75
CA GLN A 120 1.79 14.42 4.93
C GLN A 120 0.93 14.39 3.67
N ILE A 121 1.58 14.50 2.51
CA ILE A 121 0.97 14.45 1.17
C ILE A 121 1.55 13.32 0.33
N ASP A 122 2.71 12.78 0.75
CA ASP A 122 3.35 11.62 0.16
C ASP A 122 2.84 10.35 0.85
N TYR A 123 2.29 9.44 0.07
CA TYR A 123 1.76 8.18 0.58
C TYR A 123 2.26 7.00 -0.25
N ILE A 124 2.37 5.86 0.44
CA ILE A 124 2.54 4.56 -0.17
C ILE A 124 1.25 3.80 0.04
N LEU A 125 0.58 3.44 -1.04
CA LEU A 125 -0.59 2.56 -1.02
C LEU A 125 -0.19 1.18 -1.49
N CYS A 126 -0.88 0.16 -0.98
CA CYS A 126 -0.72 -1.20 -1.47
C CYS A 126 -2.05 -1.96 -1.43
N SER A 127 -2.17 -3.03 -2.20
CA SER A 127 -3.32 -3.92 -2.05
C SER A 127 -3.38 -4.48 -0.62
N ARG A 128 -4.56 -4.50 -0.01
CA ARG A 128 -4.80 -4.97 1.37
C ARG A 128 -4.14 -6.33 1.67
N ARG A 129 -4.15 -7.22 0.68
CA ARG A 129 -3.50 -8.54 0.77
C ARG A 129 -2.02 -8.46 1.13
N TRP A 130 -1.31 -7.44 0.66
CA TRP A 130 0.14 -7.31 0.79
C TRP A 130 0.58 -6.34 1.89
N ARG A 131 -0.37 -5.78 2.62
CA ARG A 131 -0.07 -4.85 3.70
C ARG A 131 0.92 -5.39 4.73
N SER A 132 0.76 -6.65 5.15
CA SER A 132 1.68 -7.30 6.10
C SER A 132 3.10 -7.52 5.56
N SER A 133 3.32 -7.25 4.29
CA SER A 133 4.64 -7.29 3.66
C SER A 133 5.42 -5.99 3.82
N ILE A 134 4.79 -4.92 4.25
CA ILE A 134 5.46 -3.67 4.59
C ILE A 134 5.99 -3.80 6.01
N GLU A 135 7.31 -3.83 6.15
CA GLU A 135 8.00 -4.04 7.43
C GLU A 135 8.22 -2.70 8.15
N SER A 136 8.52 -1.65 7.41
CA SER A 136 8.67 -0.30 7.94
C SER A 136 8.51 0.75 6.84
N GLU A 137 8.08 1.93 7.24
CA GLU A 137 8.00 3.14 6.43
C GLU A 137 8.57 4.29 7.23
N LYS A 138 9.44 5.07 6.63
CA LYS A 138 10.17 6.17 7.29
C LYS A 138 10.35 7.33 6.34
N THR A 139 10.23 8.53 6.87
CA THR A 139 10.65 9.76 6.21
C THR A 139 12.07 10.08 6.67
N ARG A 140 12.96 10.44 5.78
CA ARG A 140 14.31 10.90 6.10
C ARG A 140 14.44 12.38 5.83
N GLN A 141 14.56 13.13 6.91
CA GLN A 141 14.89 14.55 6.87
C GLN A 141 16.35 14.73 6.44
N GLY A 142 16.61 15.77 5.66
CA GLY A 142 17.98 16.14 5.27
C GLY A 142 18.61 15.28 4.15
N ALA A 143 17.84 14.46 3.45
CA ALA A 143 18.28 13.94 2.16
C ALA A 143 18.18 15.07 1.14
N ASP A 144 19.25 15.86 1.02
CA ASP A 144 19.31 17.01 0.11
C ASP A 144 19.28 16.52 -1.33
N CYS A 145 18.12 16.63 -1.96
CA CYS A 145 17.91 16.41 -3.38
C CYS A 145 17.44 17.66 -4.11
N GLY A 146 17.58 18.83 -3.47
CA GLY A 146 17.12 20.12 -4.03
C GLY A 146 15.61 20.24 -4.13
N SER A 147 14.85 19.46 -3.35
CA SER A 147 13.40 19.46 -3.27
C SER A 147 12.96 19.86 -1.86
N ASP A 148 11.78 20.44 -1.73
CA ASP A 148 11.07 20.67 -0.48
C ASP A 148 10.39 19.41 0.08
N HIS A 149 10.42 18.30 -0.68
CA HIS A 149 9.96 17.00 -0.25
C HIS A 149 11.03 16.24 0.55
N GLU A 150 10.59 15.52 1.56
CA GLU A 150 11.45 14.61 2.32
C GLU A 150 11.50 13.23 1.66
N LEU A 151 12.66 12.57 1.74
CA LEU A 151 12.81 11.22 1.19
C LEU A 151 11.96 10.21 1.97
N HIS A 152 10.99 9.62 1.30
CA HIS A 152 10.11 8.60 1.86
C HIS A 152 10.63 7.19 1.50
N ILE A 153 10.89 6.36 2.50
CA ILE A 153 11.48 5.02 2.34
C ILE A 153 10.57 3.98 2.96
N ALA A 154 10.19 2.98 2.16
CA ALA A 154 9.50 1.79 2.66
C ALA A 154 10.37 0.55 2.52
N LYS A 155 10.40 -0.28 3.56
CA LYS A 155 11.04 -1.59 3.55
C LYS A 155 9.98 -2.68 3.41
N LEU A 156 10.15 -3.50 2.38
CA LEU A 156 9.20 -4.54 2.02
C LEU A 156 9.80 -5.92 2.25
N LYS A 157 9.00 -6.81 2.85
CA LYS A 157 9.37 -8.22 3.04
C LYS A 157 8.19 -9.10 2.68
N LEU A 158 8.24 -9.72 1.52
CA LEU A 158 7.19 -10.63 1.08
C LEU A 158 7.13 -11.87 1.98
N LYS A 159 6.04 -12.01 2.73
CA LYS A 159 5.78 -13.18 3.58
C LYS A 159 5.04 -14.21 2.75
N LEU A 160 5.73 -15.28 2.37
CA LEU A 160 5.13 -16.40 1.64
C LEU A 160 4.54 -17.39 2.64
N LYS A 161 3.27 -17.74 2.45
CA LYS A 161 2.66 -18.82 3.21
C LYS A 161 3.34 -20.14 2.80
N LYS A 162 3.92 -20.87 3.74
CA LYS A 162 4.35 -22.25 3.50
C LYS A 162 3.14 -23.04 2.99
N VAL A 163 3.23 -23.56 1.78
CA VAL A 163 2.29 -24.58 1.32
C VAL A 163 2.55 -25.79 2.21
N GLY A 164 1.57 -26.17 3.01
CA GLY A 164 1.65 -27.41 3.80
C GLY A 164 1.97 -28.55 2.83
N LYS A 165 2.85 -29.47 3.25
CA LYS A 165 3.05 -30.71 2.48
C LYS A 165 1.67 -31.32 2.28
N THR A 166 1.21 -31.40 1.04
CA THR A 166 0.05 -32.23 0.70
C THR A 166 0.35 -33.61 1.25
N THR A 167 -0.48 -34.11 2.14
CA THR A 167 -0.45 -35.52 2.55
C THR A 167 -0.48 -36.30 1.25
N ARG A 168 0.56 -37.13 1.04
CA ARG A 168 0.59 -38.02 -0.15
C ARG A 168 -0.74 -38.77 -0.14
N PRO A 169 -1.43 -38.87 -1.29
CA PRO A 169 -2.62 -39.70 -1.35
C PRO A 169 -2.22 -41.10 -0.87
N LEU A 170 -3.06 -41.68 -0.01
CA LEU A 170 -2.89 -43.07 0.44
C LEU A 170 -2.77 -43.92 -0.84
N MET A 171 -1.58 -44.44 -1.10
CA MET A 171 -1.40 -45.46 -2.12
C MET A 171 -1.94 -46.76 -1.52
N TYR A 172 -3.06 -47.24 -2.02
CA TYR A 172 -3.55 -48.54 -1.70
C TYR A 172 -2.62 -49.58 -2.35
N ASP A 173 -2.13 -50.53 -1.60
CA ASP A 173 -1.39 -51.67 -2.12
C ASP A 173 -2.39 -52.65 -2.76
N LEU A 174 -2.45 -52.62 -4.06
CA LEU A 174 -3.36 -53.45 -4.87
C LEU A 174 -3.07 -54.94 -4.72
N ASN A 175 -1.87 -55.33 -4.20
CA ASN A 175 -1.51 -56.75 -3.99
C ASN A 175 -2.14 -57.33 -2.73
N GLN A 176 -2.81 -56.54 -1.89
CA GLN A 176 -3.51 -56.97 -0.69
C GLN A 176 -5.03 -57.11 -0.88
N ILE A 177 -5.51 -57.02 -2.11
CA ILE A 177 -6.92 -57.29 -2.43
C ILE A 177 -7.09 -58.78 -2.50
N PRO A 178 -7.91 -59.43 -1.61
CA PRO A 178 -8.22 -60.87 -1.75
C PRO A 178 -8.95 -61.09 -3.06
N TYR A 179 -8.49 -62.04 -3.83
CA TYR A 179 -9.26 -62.54 -4.97
C TYR A 179 -10.29 -63.53 -4.40
N ASP A 180 -11.58 -63.20 -4.52
CA ASP A 180 -12.70 -64.13 -4.28
C ASP A 180 -12.83 -65.13 -5.44
#